data_e6a9b4c1aee8a08a9d139132d895142d
#
_entry.id   e6a9b4c1aee8a08a9d139132d895142d
#
_cell.length_a   1.000
_cell.length_b   1.000
_cell.length_c   1.000
_cell.angle_alpha   90.00
_cell.angle_beta   90.00
_cell.angle_gamma   90.00
#
_symmetry.space_group_name_H-M   'P 1'
#
loop_
_entity.id
_entity.type
_entity.pdbx_description
1 polymer ?
#
loop_
_entity_poly.entity_id
_entity_poly.type
_entity_poly.pdbx_seq_one_letter_code
_entity_poly.pdbx_strand_id
1 'polypeptide(L)'
;MNRNPKIFGRKCEIREITNKDIVYEFLDKNHIQGRTGFTIALGAYCQNNLVGVMTFKKEKEGYWDLNRFATDINHQCIGIGGKLFKHFVRNYPFIEIKSFADRRWTTDTDNNLYTKLGFEFDSYVPPTYWYYNPKINPYIRFHKFGFRKQHLHKQYGLPLTMTEREMTTALGYTRIWDCGLIKYVYK
;
A
#
# COMPACT_ATOMS: atom_id res chain seq x y z
N MET A 1 29.28 9.82 -4.39
CA MET A 1 27.87 9.43 -4.17
C MET A 1 27.21 10.51 -3.31
N ASN A 2 26.29 11.29 -3.86
CA ASN A 2 25.49 12.24 -3.08
C ASN A 2 24.54 11.42 -2.17
N ARG A 3 24.83 11.43 -0.87
CA ARG A 3 23.93 10.83 0.12
C ARG A 3 22.85 11.86 0.45
N ASN A 4 21.59 11.50 0.28
CA ASN A 4 20.47 12.35 0.68
C ASN A 4 20.62 12.84 2.13
N PRO A 5 20.25 14.08 2.45
CA PRO A 5 20.29 14.61 3.82
C PRO A 5 19.52 13.71 4.80
N LYS A 6 20.03 13.59 6.02
CA LYS A 6 19.42 12.74 7.05
C LYS A 6 18.41 13.52 7.89
N ILE A 7 17.22 12.94 8.05
CA ILE A 7 16.20 13.41 9.00
C ILE A 7 15.98 12.33 10.06
N PHE A 8 16.09 12.73 11.33
CA PHE A 8 15.89 11.82 12.45
C PHE A 8 14.50 11.99 13.04
N GLY A 9 13.73 10.92 13.16
CA GLY A 9 12.36 10.90 13.69
C GLY A 9 12.22 11.54 15.08
N ARG A 10 13.26 11.50 15.92
CA ARG A 10 13.27 12.19 17.23
C ARG A 10 13.07 13.71 17.13
N LYS A 11 13.46 14.31 15.99
CA LYS A 11 13.29 15.76 15.72
C LYS A 11 11.96 16.10 15.03
N CYS A 12 11.18 15.09 14.65
CA CYS A 12 9.90 15.31 13.97
C CYS A 12 8.75 15.30 14.99
N GLU A 13 7.74 16.10 14.75
CA GLU A 13 6.44 16.06 15.41
C GLU A 13 5.49 15.15 14.65
N ILE A 14 4.60 14.43 15.34
CA ILE A 14 3.56 13.62 14.71
C ILE A 14 2.23 14.34 14.84
N ARG A 15 1.54 14.51 13.71
CA ARG A 15 0.20 15.11 13.64
C ARG A 15 -0.71 14.23 12.79
N GLU A 16 -1.99 14.19 13.12
CA GLU A 16 -3.00 13.62 12.23
C GLU A 16 -3.23 14.57 11.04
N ILE A 17 -3.34 14.00 9.83
CA ILE A 17 -3.59 14.77 8.60
C ILE A 17 -5.05 14.54 8.22
N THR A 18 -5.89 15.54 8.37
CA THR A 18 -7.32 15.49 8.01
C THR A 18 -7.57 15.79 6.53
N ASN A 19 -6.71 16.61 5.91
CA ASN A 19 -6.80 16.89 4.47
C ASN A 19 -6.25 15.71 3.64
N LYS A 20 -7.15 15.01 2.95
CA LYS A 20 -6.82 13.82 2.14
C LYS A 20 -5.92 14.15 0.95
N ASP A 21 -6.04 15.34 0.38
CA ASP A 21 -5.27 15.72 -0.81
C ASP A 21 -3.77 15.80 -0.49
N ILE A 22 -3.41 16.33 0.68
CA ILE A 22 -2.01 16.34 1.17
C ILE A 22 -1.46 14.92 1.29
N VAL A 23 -2.24 14.00 1.83
CA VAL A 23 -1.84 12.58 1.98
C VAL A 23 -1.68 11.93 0.62
N TYR A 24 -2.61 12.16 -0.30
CA TYR A 24 -2.60 11.58 -1.63
C TYR A 24 -1.41 12.08 -2.46
N GLU A 25 -1.18 13.39 -2.47
CA GLU A 25 -0.02 13.99 -3.14
C GLU A 25 1.30 13.43 -2.60
N PHE A 26 1.43 13.34 -1.27
CA PHE A 26 2.62 12.79 -0.64
C PHE A 26 2.84 11.31 -1.01
N LEU A 27 1.79 10.49 -0.96
CA LEU A 27 1.88 9.07 -1.28
C LEU A 27 2.15 8.83 -2.77
N ASP A 28 1.54 9.58 -3.67
CA ASP A 28 1.77 9.44 -5.11
C ASP A 28 3.22 9.78 -5.48
N LYS A 29 3.82 10.74 -4.78
CA LYS A 29 5.22 11.13 -4.98
C LYS A 29 6.21 10.14 -4.37
N ASN A 30 5.90 9.58 -3.20
CA ASN A 30 6.90 8.92 -2.35
C ASN A 30 6.66 7.42 -2.12
N HIS A 31 5.48 6.88 -2.46
CA HIS A 31 5.18 5.46 -2.27
C HIS A 31 5.09 4.72 -3.60
N ILE A 32 5.77 3.57 -3.71
CA ILE A 32 5.86 2.78 -4.96
C ILE A 32 4.50 2.36 -5.54
N GLN A 33 3.48 2.17 -4.70
CA GLN A 33 2.12 1.82 -5.11
C GLN A 33 1.16 3.03 -5.10
N GLY A 34 1.67 4.23 -4.81
CA GLY A 34 0.87 5.46 -4.74
C GLY A 34 -0.18 5.46 -3.64
N ARG A 35 -1.18 6.33 -3.82
CA ARG A 35 -2.29 6.53 -2.88
C ARG A 35 -3.23 5.34 -2.79
N THR A 36 -3.93 5.26 -1.66
CA THR A 36 -5.07 4.35 -1.43
C THR A 36 -6.02 4.98 -0.41
N GLY A 37 -7.26 4.49 -0.34
CA GLY A 37 -8.22 4.94 0.67
C GLY A 37 -7.76 4.58 2.09
N PHE A 38 -8.00 5.48 3.03
CA PHE A 38 -7.63 5.32 4.44
C PHE A 38 -8.70 5.92 5.36
N THR A 39 -8.64 5.57 6.63
CA THR A 39 -9.48 6.15 7.71
C THR A 39 -8.69 7.18 8.49
N ILE A 40 -7.45 6.85 8.88
CA ILE A 40 -6.55 7.72 9.64
C ILE A 40 -5.25 7.87 8.86
N ALA A 41 -4.72 9.09 8.80
CA ALA A 41 -3.40 9.39 8.28
C ALA A 41 -2.58 10.15 9.32
N LEU A 42 -1.40 9.66 9.62
CA LEU A 42 -0.42 10.30 10.50
C LEU A 42 0.74 10.85 9.66
N GLY A 43 1.08 12.11 9.89
CA GLY A 43 2.21 12.80 9.28
C GLY A 43 3.34 13.05 10.27
N ALA A 44 4.57 12.80 9.83
CA ALA A 44 5.77 13.23 10.54
C ALA A 44 6.25 14.56 9.96
N TYR A 45 6.32 15.59 10.78
CA TYR A 45 6.73 16.93 10.40
C TYR A 45 8.08 17.29 11.03
N CYS A 46 9.06 17.65 10.20
CA CYS A 46 10.35 18.17 10.63
C CYS A 46 10.47 19.63 10.19
N GLN A 47 10.61 20.57 11.13
CA GLN A 47 10.63 22.02 10.83
C GLN A 47 9.42 22.44 9.95
N ASN A 48 8.23 21.96 10.30
CA ASN A 48 6.97 22.13 9.57
C ASN A 48 6.88 21.47 8.17
N ASN A 49 7.93 20.82 7.68
CA ASN A 49 7.89 20.06 6.43
C ASN A 49 7.40 18.64 6.67
N LEU A 50 6.44 18.18 5.87
CA LEU A 50 5.96 16.80 5.90
C LEU A 50 7.02 15.87 5.30
N VAL A 51 7.57 14.96 6.11
CA VAL A 51 8.69 14.08 5.74
C VAL A 51 8.37 12.59 5.84
N GLY A 52 7.18 12.24 6.31
CA GLY A 52 6.70 10.86 6.35
C GLY A 52 5.21 10.80 6.59
N VAL A 53 4.55 9.81 5.97
CA VAL A 53 3.12 9.54 6.11
C VAL A 53 2.91 8.07 6.38
N MET A 54 2.04 7.76 7.34
CA MET A 54 1.56 6.41 7.61
C MET A 54 0.04 6.41 7.66
N THR A 55 -0.60 5.51 6.92
CA THR A 55 -2.06 5.46 6.83
C THR A 55 -2.62 4.15 7.34
N PHE A 56 -3.77 4.24 7.98
CA PHE A 56 -4.50 3.12 8.54
C PHE A 56 -5.93 3.13 8.01
N LYS A 57 -6.41 1.95 7.61
CA LYS A 57 -7.78 1.74 7.20
C LYS A 57 -8.49 0.89 8.25
N LYS A 58 -9.60 1.41 8.79
CA LYS A 58 -10.46 0.65 9.69
C LYS A 58 -11.23 -0.39 8.89
N GLU A 59 -11.18 -1.65 9.29
CA GLU A 59 -11.96 -2.73 8.69
C GLU A 59 -13.25 -2.99 9.46
N LYS A 60 -13.12 -3.08 10.77
CA LYS A 60 -14.20 -3.15 11.76
C LYS A 60 -13.69 -2.62 13.08
N GLU A 61 -14.52 -2.62 14.13
CA GLU A 61 -14.12 -2.10 15.43
C GLU A 61 -12.88 -2.83 15.97
N GLY A 62 -11.84 -2.07 16.30
CA GLY A 62 -10.57 -2.60 16.80
C GLY A 62 -9.65 -3.27 15.78
N TYR A 63 -10.08 -3.44 14.52
CA TYR A 63 -9.28 -4.10 13.48
C TYR A 63 -8.85 -3.10 12.41
N TRP A 64 -7.54 -2.99 12.22
CA TRP A 64 -6.93 -2.01 11.35
C TRP A 64 -6.01 -2.66 10.31
N ASP A 65 -5.90 -2.00 9.17
CA ASP A 65 -4.91 -2.30 8.13
C ASP A 65 -3.94 -1.12 8.02
N LEU A 66 -2.66 -1.32 8.40
CA LEU A 66 -1.58 -0.40 8.05
C LEU A 66 -1.30 -0.57 6.57
N ASN A 67 -1.93 0.28 5.76
CA ASN A 67 -1.99 0.06 4.31
C ASN A 67 -0.98 0.86 3.50
N ARG A 68 -0.41 1.95 4.03
CA ARG A 68 0.70 2.70 3.40
C ARG A 68 1.63 3.29 4.44
N PHE A 69 2.91 3.23 4.13
CA PHE A 69 3.95 4.01 4.82
C PHE A 69 4.95 4.49 3.77
N ALA A 70 5.21 5.79 3.74
CA ALA A 70 6.22 6.40 2.90
C ALA A 70 6.97 7.50 3.65
N THR A 71 8.21 7.72 3.25
CA THR A 71 9.02 8.88 3.67
C THR A 71 9.42 9.68 2.44
N ASP A 72 9.77 10.95 2.63
CA ASP A 72 10.22 11.82 1.54
C ASP A 72 11.42 11.19 0.82
N ILE A 73 11.29 10.98 -0.47
CA ILE A 73 12.28 10.35 -1.35
C ILE A 73 13.61 11.14 -1.40
N ASN A 74 13.59 12.42 -1.10
CA ASN A 74 14.78 13.29 -1.13
C ASN A 74 15.59 13.23 0.17
N HIS A 75 15.11 12.53 1.20
CA HIS A 75 15.75 12.45 2.50
C HIS A 75 15.94 11.01 2.98
N GLN A 76 17.01 10.77 3.72
CA GLN A 76 17.17 9.53 4.47
C GLN A 76 16.48 9.67 5.83
N CYS A 77 15.23 9.20 5.94
CA CYS A 77 14.40 9.33 7.13
C CYS A 77 14.62 8.18 8.11
N ILE A 78 15.25 8.46 9.26
CA ILE A 78 15.65 7.44 10.24
C ILE A 78 14.70 7.45 11.44
N GLY A 79 14.06 6.30 11.73
CA GLY A 79 13.19 6.12 12.89
C GLY A 79 11.80 6.75 12.78
N ILE A 80 11.44 7.31 11.62
CA ILE A 80 10.10 7.93 11.40
C ILE A 80 8.99 6.88 11.45
N GLY A 81 9.16 5.73 10.81
CA GLY A 81 8.16 4.65 10.82
C GLY A 81 7.83 4.19 12.23
N GLY A 82 8.85 3.93 13.06
CA GLY A 82 8.65 3.56 14.46
C GLY A 82 7.95 4.63 15.29
N LYS A 83 8.21 5.92 15.01
CA LYS A 83 7.57 7.03 15.73
C LYS A 83 6.09 7.17 15.34
N LEU A 84 5.77 7.10 14.04
CA LEU A 84 4.40 7.12 13.54
C LEU A 84 3.57 5.95 14.07
N PHE A 85 4.12 4.73 13.99
CA PHE A 85 3.44 3.54 14.46
C PHE A 85 3.19 3.57 15.97
N LYS A 86 4.19 3.93 16.77
CA LYS A 86 4.02 4.10 18.22
C LYS A 86 2.99 5.18 18.58
N HIS A 87 2.90 6.24 17.79
CA HIS A 87 1.86 7.25 17.98
C HIS A 87 0.47 6.66 17.75
N PHE A 88 0.27 5.86 16.69
CA PHE A 88 -0.99 5.17 16.44
C PHE A 88 -1.37 4.24 17.60
N VAL A 89 -0.48 3.34 17.97
CA VAL A 89 -0.71 2.35 19.05
C VAL A 89 -1.09 3.00 20.40
N ARG A 90 -0.56 4.21 20.68
CA ARG A 90 -0.85 4.93 21.94
C ARG A 90 -2.16 5.70 21.94
N ASN A 91 -2.64 6.13 20.78
CA ASN A 91 -3.75 7.09 20.71
C ASN A 91 -5.03 6.49 20.11
N TYR A 92 -4.96 5.30 19.48
CA TYR A 92 -6.12 4.68 18.86
C TYR A 92 -6.36 3.28 19.41
N PRO A 93 -7.62 2.93 19.76
CA PRO A 93 -7.94 1.59 20.23
C PRO A 93 -7.79 0.57 19.10
N PHE A 94 -7.17 -0.55 19.41
CA PHE A 94 -7.02 -1.66 18.47
C PHE A 94 -7.08 -3.01 19.22
N ILE A 95 -7.49 -4.05 18.51
CA ILE A 95 -7.41 -5.47 18.86
C ILE A 95 -6.31 -6.12 18.02
N GLU A 96 -6.30 -5.76 16.75
CA GLU A 96 -5.34 -6.27 15.78
C GLU A 96 -5.05 -5.23 14.68
N ILE A 97 -3.78 -5.08 14.35
CA ILE A 97 -3.34 -4.31 13.19
C ILE A 97 -2.65 -5.27 12.24
N LYS A 98 -3.15 -5.40 11.02
CA LYS A 98 -2.48 -6.18 9.98
C LYS A 98 -1.76 -5.29 8.98
N SER A 99 -0.83 -5.86 8.25
CA SER A 99 -0.19 -5.21 7.09
C SER A 99 0.29 -6.26 6.08
N PHE A 100 0.50 -5.82 4.84
CA PHE A 100 0.90 -6.68 3.73
C PHE A 100 2.18 -6.17 3.08
N ALA A 101 3.23 -6.97 3.11
CA ALA A 101 4.49 -6.70 2.44
C ALA A 101 4.53 -7.36 1.06
N ASP A 102 4.90 -6.60 0.04
CA ASP A 102 5.12 -7.13 -1.32
C ASP A 102 6.41 -7.98 -1.34
N ARG A 103 6.29 -9.24 -1.72
CA ARG A 103 7.41 -10.21 -1.77
C ARG A 103 8.50 -9.84 -2.77
N ARG A 104 8.25 -8.95 -3.70
CA ARG A 104 9.30 -8.41 -4.59
C ARG A 104 10.33 -7.58 -3.83
N TRP A 105 9.91 -6.93 -2.75
CA TRP A 105 10.72 -5.98 -2.00
C TRP A 105 11.07 -6.46 -0.59
N THR A 106 10.32 -7.44 -0.08
CA THR A 106 10.52 -8.02 1.25
C THR A 106 10.85 -9.49 1.08
N THR A 107 12.15 -9.80 1.01
CA THR A 107 12.66 -11.15 0.81
C THR A 107 12.93 -11.88 2.12
N ASP A 108 13.17 -11.13 3.20
CA ASP A 108 13.43 -11.66 4.55
C ASP A 108 12.21 -11.44 5.43
N THR A 109 11.67 -12.52 6.01
CA THR A 109 10.50 -12.47 6.91
C THR A 109 10.83 -11.93 8.28
N ASP A 110 12.09 -12.04 8.72
CA ASP A 110 12.49 -11.79 10.11
C ASP A 110 13.26 -10.48 10.30
N ASN A 111 13.77 -9.88 9.21
CA ASN A 111 14.53 -8.64 9.28
C ASN A 111 14.01 -7.59 8.28
N ASN A 112 12.85 -7.04 8.57
CA ASN A 112 12.22 -6.02 7.73
C ASN A 112 11.56 -4.91 8.57
N LEU A 113 10.88 -3.98 7.92
CA LEU A 113 10.18 -2.88 8.60
C LEU A 113 9.15 -3.39 9.61
N TYR A 114 8.37 -4.39 9.23
CA TYR A 114 7.24 -4.87 10.05
C TYR A 114 7.72 -5.52 11.34
N THR A 115 8.72 -6.39 11.27
CA THR A 115 9.32 -7.02 12.46
C THR A 115 9.99 -5.99 13.37
N LYS A 116 10.61 -4.94 12.81
CA LYS A 116 11.16 -3.81 13.58
C LYS A 116 10.09 -2.95 14.25
N LEU A 117 8.87 -2.95 13.74
CA LEU A 117 7.71 -2.31 14.38
C LEU A 117 7.02 -3.19 15.41
N GLY A 118 7.41 -4.46 15.54
CA GLY A 118 6.86 -5.43 16.47
C GLY A 118 5.72 -6.28 15.89
N PHE A 119 5.53 -6.27 14.58
CA PHE A 119 4.62 -7.21 13.92
C PHE A 119 5.22 -8.61 13.86
N GLU A 120 4.36 -9.61 13.94
CA GLU A 120 4.70 -11.02 13.75
C GLU A 120 4.28 -11.49 12.35
N PHE A 121 5.05 -12.41 11.79
CA PHE A 121 4.68 -13.10 10.55
C PHE A 121 3.42 -13.93 10.79
N ASP A 122 2.42 -13.80 9.91
CA ASP A 122 1.17 -14.58 9.97
C ASP A 122 1.14 -15.64 8.86
N SER A 123 1.20 -15.21 7.62
CA SER A 123 1.05 -16.13 6.47
C SER A 123 1.55 -15.53 5.16
N TYR A 124 1.73 -16.39 4.16
CA TYR A 124 1.90 -16.00 2.77
C TYR A 124 0.55 -15.85 2.08
N VAL A 125 0.36 -14.73 1.38
CA VAL A 125 -0.78 -14.54 0.48
C VAL A 125 -0.33 -14.95 -0.92
N PRO A 126 -1.05 -15.87 -1.59
CA PRO A 126 -0.69 -16.34 -2.92
C PRO A 126 -0.62 -15.19 -3.94
N PRO A 127 0.20 -15.35 -5.00
CA PRO A 127 0.22 -14.42 -6.12
C PRO A 127 -1.16 -14.19 -6.70
N THR A 128 -1.46 -12.94 -7.07
CA THR A 128 -2.65 -12.57 -7.83
C THR A 128 -2.25 -11.90 -9.13
N TYR A 129 -3.22 -11.64 -10.00
CA TYR A 129 -2.96 -11.05 -11.30
C TYR A 129 -3.73 -9.76 -11.53
N TRP A 130 -3.16 -8.96 -12.44
CA TRP A 130 -3.75 -7.77 -13.00
C TRP A 130 -3.88 -7.95 -14.51
N TYR A 131 -4.81 -7.26 -15.13
CA TYR A 131 -4.87 -7.21 -16.58
C TYR A 131 -4.02 -6.07 -17.12
N TYR A 132 -3.42 -6.30 -18.27
CA TYR A 132 -2.55 -5.36 -18.96
C TYR A 132 -2.85 -5.37 -20.47
N ASN A 133 -2.97 -4.18 -21.05
CA ASN A 133 -3.12 -4.01 -22.50
C ASN A 133 -2.26 -2.81 -22.95
N PRO A 134 -1.07 -3.06 -23.55
CA PRO A 134 -0.15 -2.00 -23.96
C PRO A 134 -0.71 -1.11 -25.06
N LYS A 135 -1.66 -1.60 -25.86
CA LYS A 135 -2.31 -0.81 -26.92
C LYS A 135 -3.27 0.25 -26.34
N ILE A 136 -3.83 0.00 -25.15
CA ILE A 136 -4.72 0.95 -24.47
C ILE A 136 -3.88 1.92 -23.65
N ASN A 137 -3.02 1.39 -22.78
CA ASN A 137 -2.10 2.19 -21.99
C ASN A 137 -0.91 1.34 -21.52
N PRO A 138 0.33 1.63 -21.97
CA PRO A 138 1.51 0.85 -21.62
C PRO A 138 1.99 1.01 -20.17
N TYR A 139 1.40 1.93 -19.41
CA TYR A 139 1.80 2.23 -18.03
C TYR A 139 0.78 1.81 -16.98
N ILE A 140 -0.42 1.37 -17.38
CA ILE A 140 -1.51 1.06 -16.46
C ILE A 140 -1.75 -0.46 -16.39
N ARG A 141 -1.90 -0.94 -15.15
CA ARG A 141 -2.41 -2.28 -14.84
C ARG A 141 -3.84 -2.13 -14.34
N PHE A 142 -4.73 -2.93 -14.89
CA PHE A 142 -6.16 -2.91 -14.59
C PHE A 142 -6.51 -3.98 -13.56
N HIS A 143 -7.27 -3.60 -12.56
CA HIS A 143 -7.68 -4.53 -11.50
C HIS A 143 -8.67 -5.57 -12.02
N LYS A 144 -8.48 -6.85 -11.66
CA LYS A 144 -9.25 -7.99 -12.15
C LYS A 144 -10.76 -7.89 -11.93
N PHE A 145 -11.25 -7.14 -10.94
CA PHE A 145 -12.69 -7.01 -10.69
C PHE A 145 -13.47 -6.32 -11.83
N GLY A 146 -12.82 -5.43 -12.58
CA GLY A 146 -13.42 -4.83 -13.77
C GLY A 146 -13.59 -5.80 -14.95
N PHE A 147 -12.98 -6.99 -14.87
CA PHE A 147 -12.97 -7.98 -15.94
C PHE A 147 -13.78 -9.24 -15.64
N ARG A 148 -14.69 -9.16 -14.67
CA ARG A 148 -15.61 -10.28 -14.41
C ARG A 148 -16.50 -10.52 -15.62
N LYS A 149 -16.77 -11.79 -15.92
CA LYS A 149 -17.50 -12.25 -17.12
C LYS A 149 -18.79 -11.47 -17.40
N GLN A 150 -19.62 -11.28 -16.38
CA GLN A 150 -20.86 -10.53 -16.52
C GLN A 150 -20.65 -9.03 -16.85
N HIS A 151 -19.58 -8.44 -16.30
CA HIS A 151 -19.23 -7.06 -16.60
C HIS A 151 -18.76 -6.91 -18.06
N LEU A 152 -17.90 -7.83 -18.53
CA LEU A 152 -17.43 -7.86 -19.91
C LEU A 152 -18.58 -8.11 -20.91
N HIS A 153 -19.52 -9.00 -20.56
CA HIS A 153 -20.73 -9.21 -21.35
C HIS A 153 -21.53 -7.92 -21.48
N LYS A 154 -21.82 -7.26 -20.36
CA LYS A 154 -22.61 -6.01 -20.34
C LYS A 154 -21.93 -4.87 -21.10
N GLN A 155 -20.62 -4.75 -20.97
CA GLN A 155 -19.87 -3.61 -21.55
C GLN A 155 -19.51 -3.81 -23.01
N TYR A 156 -19.20 -5.04 -23.44
CA TYR A 156 -18.65 -5.34 -24.77
C TYR A 156 -19.52 -6.31 -25.60
N GLY A 157 -20.66 -6.77 -25.08
CA GLY A 157 -21.53 -7.70 -25.77
C GLY A 157 -20.97 -9.11 -25.98
N LEU A 158 -19.90 -9.47 -25.30
CA LEU A 158 -19.24 -10.79 -25.46
C LEU A 158 -20.14 -11.92 -24.95
N PRO A 159 -20.20 -13.08 -25.65
CA PRO A 159 -21.06 -14.19 -25.25
C PRO A 159 -20.73 -14.74 -23.86
N LEU A 160 -21.76 -14.99 -23.03
CA LEU A 160 -21.57 -15.60 -21.69
C LEU A 160 -21.12 -17.07 -21.77
N THR A 161 -21.08 -17.70 -22.94
CA THR A 161 -20.49 -19.01 -23.17
C THR A 161 -18.96 -18.99 -23.09
N MET A 162 -18.33 -17.84 -23.39
CA MET A 162 -16.88 -17.66 -23.27
C MET A 162 -16.46 -17.61 -21.79
N THR A 163 -15.25 -18.09 -21.50
CA THR A 163 -14.59 -17.90 -20.21
C THR A 163 -14.11 -16.45 -20.06
N GLU A 164 -13.88 -15.99 -18.83
CA GLU A 164 -13.27 -14.68 -18.58
C GLU A 164 -11.94 -14.51 -19.34
N ARG A 165 -11.14 -15.58 -19.40
CA ARG A 165 -9.85 -15.56 -20.10
C ARG A 165 -10.02 -15.36 -21.61
N GLU A 166 -10.93 -16.05 -22.23
CA GLU A 166 -11.24 -15.91 -23.66
C GLU A 166 -11.72 -14.49 -23.98
N MET A 167 -12.66 -13.97 -23.17
CA MET A 167 -13.18 -12.60 -23.33
C MET A 167 -12.05 -11.57 -23.23
N THR A 168 -11.19 -11.67 -22.21
CA THR A 168 -10.10 -10.71 -21.99
C THR A 168 -9.03 -10.82 -23.07
N THR A 169 -8.73 -12.03 -23.56
CA THR A 169 -7.80 -12.26 -24.68
C THR A 169 -8.34 -11.67 -25.98
N ALA A 170 -9.63 -11.84 -26.27
CA ALA A 170 -10.26 -11.25 -27.44
C ALA A 170 -10.22 -9.71 -27.42
N LEU A 171 -10.25 -9.10 -26.24
CA LEU A 171 -10.09 -7.65 -26.05
C LEU A 171 -8.60 -7.20 -26.00
N GLY A 172 -7.65 -8.11 -26.20
CA GLY A 172 -6.21 -7.80 -26.24
C GLY A 172 -5.56 -7.64 -24.86
N TYR A 173 -6.20 -8.12 -23.79
CA TYR A 173 -5.61 -8.10 -22.46
C TYR A 173 -4.83 -9.37 -22.14
N THR A 174 -3.68 -9.20 -21.50
CA THR A 174 -2.88 -10.26 -20.89
C THR A 174 -2.88 -10.15 -19.37
N ARG A 175 -2.59 -11.27 -18.68
CA ARG A 175 -2.45 -11.29 -17.21
C ARG A 175 -1.00 -11.08 -16.82
N ILE A 176 -0.77 -10.17 -15.88
CA ILE A 176 0.53 -9.99 -15.21
C ILE A 176 0.35 -10.38 -13.76
N TRP A 177 1.16 -11.33 -13.30
CA TRP A 177 1.12 -11.83 -11.93
C TRP A 177 2.06 -11.03 -11.04
N ASP A 178 1.64 -10.79 -9.79
CA ASP A 178 2.53 -10.31 -8.73
C ASP A 178 3.28 -11.49 -8.08
N CYS A 179 4.15 -11.19 -7.13
CA CYS A 179 4.93 -12.20 -6.40
C CYS A 179 4.21 -12.72 -5.15
N GLY A 180 2.96 -12.32 -4.92
CA GLY A 180 2.26 -12.53 -3.66
C GLY A 180 2.73 -11.58 -2.57
N LEU A 181 2.09 -11.70 -1.40
CA LEU A 181 2.36 -10.85 -0.26
C LEU A 181 2.75 -11.70 0.96
N ILE A 182 3.36 -11.04 1.94
CA ILE A 182 3.53 -11.56 3.29
C ILE A 182 2.57 -10.79 4.18
N LYS A 183 1.72 -11.49 4.91
CA LYS A 183 0.84 -10.90 5.91
C LYS A 183 1.56 -10.85 7.24
N TYR A 184 1.52 -9.70 7.87
CA TYR A 184 2.03 -9.44 9.22
C TYR A 184 0.89 -8.98 10.12
N VAL A 185 0.96 -9.33 11.40
CA VAL A 185 -0.04 -8.98 12.41
C VAL A 185 0.63 -8.42 13.65
N TYR A 186 0.05 -7.38 14.23
CA TYR A 186 0.41 -6.78 15.52
C TYR A 186 -0.80 -6.87 16.47
N LYS A 187 -0.58 -7.40 17.68
CA LYS A 187 -1.61 -7.57 18.73
C LYS A 187 -1.22 -6.88 20.02
#